data_56ebdde01165683a1380b963b4e2a6ae
#
_entry.id   56ebdde01165683a1380b963b4e2a6ae
#
_cell.length_a   1.000
_cell.length_b   1.000
_cell.length_c   1.000
_cell.angle_alpha   90.00
_cell.angle_beta   90.00
_cell.angle_gamma   90.00
#
_symmetry.space_group_name_H-M   'P 1'
#
loop_
_entity.id
_entity.type
_entity.pdbx_description
1 polymer ?
#
loop_
_entity_poly.entity_id
_entity_poly.type
_entity_poly.pdbx_seq_one_letter_code
_entity_poly.pdbx_strand_id
1 'polypeptide(L)'
;PYIFFYLVSLLYWYFVEYRIFGRDGDTTFLNELYRIFHGTGSIAAGTLWFLPCLFCVEVLYCFMHDEHHKYAGGIYSVIVFIIGSVCIHYHFCPQILGLLQALVVMPVFAAGYYLRDKIDAIIASPLKMKVAIMCIALVVQYLLLDYSILNLAGFELSEFYIFFPLAFAGIAFYLMLSLIIRKNFYLEWIGKNSLFIFAFHGQIYRGIIIILSIFLSVSSSELREGYFSAVLITVITLFTMIPVTYIYNKWVAPLIMKKK
;
A
#
# COMPACT_ATOMS: atom_id res chain seq x y z
N PRO A 1 -12.18 -9.43 -4.63
CA PRO A 1 -10.74 -9.75 -4.66
C PRO A 1 -10.12 -9.83 -3.26
N TYR A 2 -10.44 -8.89 -2.33
CA TYR A 2 -9.87 -8.83 -0.98
C TYR A 2 -9.98 -10.17 -0.22
N ILE A 3 -11.19 -10.70 -0.06
CA ILE A 3 -11.43 -11.96 0.67
C ILE A 3 -10.63 -13.12 0.05
N PHE A 4 -10.61 -13.21 -1.26
CA PHE A 4 -9.85 -14.26 -1.95
C PHE A 4 -8.35 -14.16 -1.68
N PHE A 5 -7.76 -12.97 -1.86
CA PHE A 5 -6.34 -12.77 -1.60
C PHE A 5 -5.98 -12.99 -0.12
N TYR A 6 -6.88 -12.58 0.78
CA TYR A 6 -6.71 -12.81 2.21
C TYR A 6 -6.68 -14.30 2.55
N LEU A 7 -7.65 -15.07 2.06
CA LEU A 7 -7.72 -16.52 2.29
C LEU A 7 -6.50 -17.24 1.72
N VAL A 8 -6.06 -16.90 0.52
CA VAL A 8 -4.85 -17.49 -0.07
C VAL A 8 -3.60 -17.16 0.78
N SER A 9 -3.47 -15.92 1.23
CA SER A 9 -2.37 -15.50 2.10
C SER A 9 -2.41 -16.21 3.45
N LEU A 10 -3.60 -16.39 4.02
CA LEU A 10 -3.81 -17.11 5.27
C LEU A 10 -3.43 -18.59 5.17
N LEU A 11 -3.83 -19.25 4.05
CA LEU A 11 -3.46 -20.64 3.79
C LEU A 11 -1.94 -20.78 3.59
N TYR A 12 -1.31 -19.87 2.83
CA TYR A 12 0.14 -19.85 2.67
C TYR A 12 0.85 -19.69 4.01
N TRP A 13 0.45 -18.69 4.81
CA TRP A 13 1.03 -18.47 6.13
C TRP A 13 0.89 -19.72 7.03
N TYR A 14 -0.31 -20.31 7.12
CA TYR A 14 -0.56 -21.44 7.99
C TYR A 14 0.21 -22.68 7.57
N PHE A 15 0.16 -23.07 6.30
CA PHE A 15 0.80 -24.32 5.85
C PHE A 15 2.29 -24.17 5.64
N VAL A 16 2.78 -23.04 5.17
CA VAL A 16 4.19 -22.85 4.84
C VAL A 16 4.93 -22.22 6.01
N GLU A 17 4.58 -21.00 6.41
CA GLU A 17 5.36 -20.28 7.43
C GLU A 17 5.20 -20.88 8.82
N TYR A 18 3.97 -21.18 9.23
CA TYR A 18 3.69 -21.71 10.57
C TYR A 18 4.04 -23.21 10.70
N ARG A 19 3.50 -24.09 9.82
CA ARG A 19 3.65 -25.54 9.95
C ARG A 19 5.01 -26.06 9.51
N ILE A 20 5.56 -25.57 8.40
CA ILE A 20 6.83 -26.10 7.85
C ILE A 20 8.03 -25.41 8.49
N PHE A 21 8.00 -24.08 8.63
CA PHE A 21 9.15 -23.32 9.11
C PHE A 21 9.07 -22.92 10.59
N GLY A 22 8.01 -23.30 11.31
CA GLY A 22 7.90 -23.09 12.76
C GLY A 22 7.94 -21.62 13.16
N ARG A 23 7.54 -20.71 12.27
CA ARG A 23 7.44 -19.28 12.60
C ARG A 23 6.18 -19.05 13.41
N ASP A 24 6.34 -19.19 14.71
CA ASP A 24 5.30 -18.85 15.67
C ASP A 24 5.10 -17.33 15.70
N GLY A 25 3.98 -16.90 15.11
CA GLY A 25 3.37 -15.70 15.63
C GLY A 25 2.53 -16.11 16.83
N ASP A 26 2.43 -15.28 17.85
CA ASP A 26 1.57 -15.48 19.04
C ASP A 26 0.06 -15.50 18.68
N THR A 27 -0.28 -15.97 17.49
CA THR A 27 -1.63 -15.94 16.94
C THR A 27 -2.07 -17.30 16.43
N THR A 28 -3.34 -17.60 16.62
CA THR A 28 -3.96 -18.83 16.12
C THR A 28 -4.54 -18.59 14.72
N PHE A 29 -4.76 -19.68 13.96
CA PHE A 29 -5.43 -19.63 12.66
C PHE A 29 -6.80 -18.91 12.73
N LEU A 30 -7.56 -19.15 13.80
CA LEU A 30 -8.88 -18.52 13.99
C LEU A 30 -8.76 -17.01 14.24
N ASN A 31 -7.76 -16.57 14.99
CA ASN A 31 -7.50 -15.16 15.23
C ASN A 31 -7.10 -14.45 13.92
N GLU A 32 -6.24 -15.08 13.11
CA GLU A 32 -5.88 -14.55 11.80
C GLU A 32 -7.08 -14.52 10.85
N LEU A 33 -7.94 -15.53 10.86
CA LEU A 33 -9.17 -15.55 10.08
C LEU A 33 -10.13 -14.42 10.51
N TYR A 34 -10.25 -14.18 11.82
CA TYR A 34 -11.09 -13.10 12.34
C TYR A 34 -10.59 -11.70 11.94
N ARG A 35 -9.27 -11.52 11.78
CA ARG A 35 -8.66 -10.26 11.34
C ARG A 35 -9.06 -9.82 9.94
N ILE A 36 -9.71 -10.68 9.14
CA ILE A 36 -10.29 -10.30 7.84
C ILE A 36 -11.31 -9.15 8.01
N PHE A 37 -12.03 -9.13 9.12
CA PHE A 37 -13.03 -8.09 9.41
C PHE A 37 -12.43 -6.81 9.98
N HIS A 38 -11.24 -6.88 10.56
CA HIS A 38 -10.52 -5.68 11.03
C HIS A 38 -9.86 -4.93 9.87
N GLY A 39 -9.42 -5.64 8.85
CA GLY A 39 -8.71 -5.07 7.70
C GLY A 39 -7.24 -4.74 7.98
N THR A 40 -6.78 -4.85 9.22
CA THR A 40 -5.40 -4.51 9.64
C THR A 40 -4.84 -5.50 10.65
N GLY A 41 -3.53 -5.44 10.90
CA GLY A 41 -2.87 -6.22 11.96
C GLY A 41 -2.72 -7.71 11.65
N SER A 42 -3.01 -8.18 10.44
CA SER A 42 -2.81 -9.58 10.04
C SER A 42 -1.32 -9.85 9.78
N ILE A 43 -0.79 -10.91 10.37
CA ILE A 43 0.56 -11.40 10.08
C ILE A 43 0.57 -12.07 8.70
N ALA A 44 -0.48 -12.83 8.40
CA ALA A 44 -0.62 -13.56 7.15
C ALA A 44 -0.78 -12.64 5.94
N ALA A 45 -1.57 -11.57 6.08
CA ALA A 45 -2.02 -10.73 4.99
C ALA A 45 -1.77 -9.22 5.26
N GLY A 46 -0.65 -8.90 5.91
CA GLY A 46 -0.34 -7.56 6.42
C GLY A 46 -0.37 -6.44 5.38
N THR A 47 -0.12 -6.74 4.11
CA THR A 47 -0.18 -5.74 3.02
C THR A 47 -1.60 -5.47 2.53
N LEU A 48 -2.55 -6.37 2.75
CA LEU A 48 -3.90 -6.28 2.20
C LEU A 48 -4.81 -5.25 2.87
N TRP A 49 -4.40 -4.66 4.00
CA TRP A 49 -5.17 -3.63 4.70
C TRP A 49 -5.57 -2.45 3.81
N PHE A 50 -4.78 -2.15 2.79
CA PHE A 50 -5.04 -1.05 1.87
C PHE A 50 -6.31 -1.26 1.03
N LEU A 51 -6.66 -2.50 0.68
CA LEU A 51 -7.84 -2.78 -0.15
C LEU A 51 -9.17 -2.42 0.54
N PRO A 52 -9.44 -2.89 1.77
CA PRO A 52 -10.65 -2.45 2.48
C PRO A 52 -10.61 -0.96 2.83
N CYS A 53 -9.43 -0.40 3.14
CA CYS A 53 -9.26 1.03 3.33
C CYS A 53 -9.67 1.82 2.08
N LEU A 54 -9.18 1.45 0.90
CA LEU A 54 -9.54 2.10 -0.37
C LEU A 54 -11.03 1.99 -0.66
N PHE A 55 -11.63 0.82 -0.41
CA PHE A 55 -13.08 0.64 -0.54
C PHE A 55 -13.86 1.60 0.37
N CYS A 56 -13.46 1.72 1.63
CA CYS A 56 -14.09 2.66 2.55
C CYS A 56 -13.92 4.11 2.10
N VAL A 57 -12.74 4.49 1.60
CA VAL A 57 -12.48 5.83 1.05
C VAL A 57 -13.41 6.13 -0.12
N GLU A 58 -13.52 5.23 -1.09
CA GLU A 58 -14.38 5.42 -2.26
C GLU A 58 -15.85 5.56 -1.85
N VAL A 59 -16.34 4.67 -1.00
CA VAL A 59 -17.73 4.71 -0.52
C VAL A 59 -18.03 6.00 0.24
N LEU A 60 -17.17 6.36 1.20
CA LEU A 60 -17.35 7.60 1.97
C LEU A 60 -17.29 8.83 1.07
N TYR A 61 -16.35 8.87 0.14
CA TYR A 61 -16.22 10.01 -0.77
C TYR A 61 -17.43 10.16 -1.69
N CYS A 62 -18.01 9.06 -2.18
CA CYS A 62 -19.27 9.09 -2.94
C CYS A 62 -20.42 9.74 -2.17
N PHE A 63 -20.52 9.52 -0.85
CA PHE A 63 -21.53 10.17 -0.02
C PHE A 63 -21.24 11.64 0.28
N MET A 64 -19.97 12.03 0.28
CA MET A 64 -19.53 13.40 0.59
C MET A 64 -19.47 14.30 -0.65
N HIS A 65 -19.38 13.69 -1.82
CA HIS A 65 -19.26 14.42 -3.07
C HIS A 65 -20.65 14.95 -3.50
N ASP A 66 -20.75 16.27 -3.62
CA ASP A 66 -21.93 16.94 -4.14
C ASP A 66 -21.56 17.62 -5.47
N GLU A 67 -22.26 17.25 -6.54
CA GLU A 67 -22.05 17.84 -7.87
C GLU A 67 -22.40 19.34 -7.92
N HIS A 68 -23.30 19.81 -7.05
CA HIS A 68 -23.71 21.21 -6.96
C HIS A 68 -22.71 22.09 -6.20
N HIS A 69 -21.92 21.49 -5.31
CA HIS A 69 -20.95 22.21 -4.46
C HIS A 69 -19.53 21.72 -4.70
N LYS A 70 -18.87 22.28 -5.69
CA LYS A 70 -17.52 21.87 -6.17
C LYS A 70 -16.48 21.61 -5.08
N TYR A 71 -16.53 22.32 -3.96
CA TYR A 71 -15.54 22.20 -2.88
C TYR A 71 -16.02 21.39 -1.68
N ALA A 72 -17.27 20.93 -1.68
CA ALA A 72 -17.87 20.20 -0.55
C ALA A 72 -17.06 18.96 -0.19
N GLY A 73 -16.69 18.12 -1.17
CA GLY A 73 -15.89 16.93 -0.96
C GLY A 73 -14.52 17.21 -0.32
N GLY A 74 -13.88 18.33 -0.68
CA GLY A 74 -12.63 18.76 -0.06
C GLY A 74 -12.80 19.17 1.42
N ILE A 75 -13.84 19.97 1.72
CA ILE A 75 -14.12 20.42 3.09
C ILE A 75 -14.48 19.21 3.97
N TYR A 76 -15.39 18.36 3.50
CA TYR A 76 -15.77 17.15 4.24
C TYR A 76 -14.59 16.19 4.45
N SER A 77 -13.67 16.07 3.48
CA SER A 77 -12.47 15.24 3.64
C SER A 77 -11.57 15.72 4.78
N VAL A 78 -11.45 17.03 4.98
CA VAL A 78 -10.68 17.60 6.09
C VAL A 78 -11.40 17.37 7.44
N ILE A 79 -12.72 17.54 7.48
CA ILE A 79 -13.51 17.27 8.69
C ILE A 79 -13.38 15.80 9.10
N VAL A 80 -13.52 14.89 8.13
CA VAL A 80 -13.42 13.44 8.36
C VAL A 80 -12.02 13.05 8.81
N PHE A 81 -10.98 13.67 8.23
CA PHE A 81 -9.60 13.51 8.69
C PHE A 81 -9.43 13.90 10.17
N ILE A 82 -9.97 15.05 10.59
CA ILE A 82 -9.90 15.49 12.00
C ILE A 82 -10.59 14.46 12.90
N ILE A 83 -11.78 13.99 12.52
CA ILE A 83 -12.51 12.95 13.26
C ILE A 83 -11.68 11.67 13.36
N GLY A 84 -11.13 11.18 12.24
CA GLY A 84 -10.30 9.98 12.20
C GLY A 84 -9.05 10.10 13.08
N SER A 85 -8.40 11.27 13.04
CA SER A 85 -7.22 11.57 13.87
C SER A 85 -7.54 11.57 15.36
N VAL A 86 -8.65 12.17 15.76
CA VAL A 86 -9.15 12.15 17.15
C VAL A 86 -9.48 10.72 17.57
N CYS A 87 -10.17 9.95 16.73
CA CYS A 87 -10.52 8.56 17.03
C CYS A 87 -9.27 7.69 17.24
N ILE A 88 -8.23 7.89 16.43
CA ILE A 88 -6.96 7.16 16.57
C ILE A 88 -6.24 7.57 17.85
N HIS A 89 -6.13 8.87 18.11
CA HIS A 89 -5.40 9.38 19.27
C HIS A 89 -6.00 8.92 20.61
N TYR A 90 -7.32 8.89 20.70
CA TYR A 90 -8.03 8.50 21.93
C TYR A 90 -8.50 7.04 21.95
N HIS A 91 -8.20 6.24 20.92
CA HIS A 91 -8.62 4.84 20.79
C HIS A 91 -10.14 4.60 20.94
N PHE A 92 -10.97 5.56 20.50
CA PHE A 92 -12.42 5.50 20.70
C PHE A 92 -13.16 4.55 19.75
N CYS A 93 -12.59 4.27 18.58
CA CYS A 93 -13.30 3.51 17.56
C CYS A 93 -12.67 2.13 17.33
N PRO A 94 -13.52 1.08 17.19
CA PRO A 94 -13.01 -0.24 16.82
C PRO A 94 -12.44 -0.22 15.40
N GLN A 95 -11.43 -1.05 15.17
CA GLN A 95 -10.86 -1.26 13.85
C GLN A 95 -11.82 -2.14 13.03
N ILE A 96 -12.45 -1.56 12.03
CA ILE A 96 -13.38 -2.27 11.13
C ILE A 96 -12.98 -1.96 9.69
N LEU A 97 -12.58 -2.97 8.94
CA LEU A 97 -12.29 -2.90 7.49
C LEU A 97 -11.39 -1.73 7.07
N GLY A 98 -10.47 -1.30 7.92
CA GLY A 98 -9.59 -0.16 7.62
C GLY A 98 -10.30 1.20 7.58
N LEU A 99 -11.46 1.34 8.22
CA LEU A 99 -12.25 2.58 8.24
C LEU A 99 -11.46 3.75 8.82
N LEU A 100 -10.77 3.56 9.94
CA LEU A 100 -9.99 4.64 10.56
C LEU A 100 -8.86 5.14 9.65
N GLN A 101 -8.17 4.23 8.96
CA GLN A 101 -7.18 4.61 7.95
C GLN A 101 -7.82 5.38 6.80
N ALA A 102 -9.02 4.94 6.36
CA ALA A 102 -9.77 5.62 5.31
C ALA A 102 -10.09 7.07 5.68
N LEU A 103 -10.52 7.32 6.93
CA LEU A 103 -10.78 8.68 7.40
C LEU A 103 -9.53 9.57 7.32
N VAL A 104 -8.35 9.02 7.68
CA VAL A 104 -7.08 9.77 7.68
C VAL A 104 -6.58 10.07 6.28
N VAL A 105 -6.71 9.14 5.32
CA VAL A 105 -6.20 9.34 3.96
C VAL A 105 -7.18 10.06 3.04
N MET A 106 -8.39 10.35 3.51
CA MET A 106 -9.46 11.02 2.74
C MET A 106 -9.02 12.31 2.05
N PRO A 107 -8.26 13.24 2.68
CA PRO A 107 -7.79 14.45 2.00
C PRO A 107 -6.85 14.18 0.82
N VAL A 108 -6.05 13.10 0.89
CA VAL A 108 -5.16 12.70 -0.22
C VAL A 108 -6.00 12.21 -1.40
N PHE A 109 -7.04 11.42 -1.13
CA PHE A 109 -7.98 10.96 -2.15
C PHE A 109 -8.74 12.12 -2.80
N ALA A 110 -9.28 13.03 -1.99
CA ALA A 110 -9.96 14.23 -2.47
C ALA A 110 -9.04 15.10 -3.35
N ALA A 111 -7.77 15.29 -2.95
CA ALA A 111 -6.80 16.01 -3.76
C ALA A 111 -6.57 15.33 -5.13
N GLY A 112 -6.47 13.99 -5.16
CA GLY A 112 -6.39 13.22 -6.39
C GLY A 112 -7.61 13.43 -7.30
N TYR A 113 -8.80 13.45 -6.74
CA TYR A 113 -10.04 13.71 -7.45
C TYR A 113 -10.03 15.10 -8.12
N TYR A 114 -9.64 16.15 -7.40
CA TYR A 114 -9.56 17.51 -7.95
C TYR A 114 -8.41 17.72 -8.94
N LEU A 115 -7.33 16.95 -8.81
CA LEU A 115 -6.21 17.01 -9.75
C LEU A 115 -6.49 16.26 -11.05
N ARG A 116 -7.50 15.38 -11.09
CA ARG A 116 -7.85 14.58 -12.28
C ARG A 116 -8.02 15.46 -13.52
N ASP A 117 -8.76 16.56 -13.39
CA ASP A 117 -9.06 17.46 -14.52
C ASP A 117 -7.85 18.28 -14.98
N LYS A 118 -6.76 18.29 -14.20
CA LYS A 118 -5.50 18.97 -14.51
C LYS A 118 -4.41 18.04 -15.03
N ILE A 119 -4.67 16.74 -15.09
CA ILE A 119 -3.66 15.75 -15.43
C ILE A 119 -3.07 15.96 -16.82
N ASP A 120 -3.88 16.34 -17.81
CA ASP A 120 -3.42 16.60 -19.18
C ASP A 120 -2.48 17.79 -19.23
N ALA A 121 -2.75 18.85 -18.47
CA ALA A 121 -1.87 20.02 -18.35
C ALA A 121 -0.54 19.64 -17.67
N ILE A 122 -0.57 18.75 -16.68
CA ILE A 122 0.62 18.22 -16.01
C ILE A 122 1.44 17.39 -16.99
N ILE A 123 0.80 16.52 -17.78
CA ILE A 123 1.46 15.71 -18.80
C ILE A 123 2.12 16.59 -19.86
N ALA A 124 1.45 17.65 -20.30
CA ALA A 124 1.94 18.59 -21.31
C ALA A 124 3.04 19.53 -20.79
N SER A 125 3.28 19.59 -19.48
CA SER A 125 4.26 20.51 -18.90
C SER A 125 5.69 20.24 -19.40
N PRO A 126 6.55 21.27 -19.51
CA PRO A 126 7.90 21.11 -20.02
C PRO A 126 8.78 20.26 -19.08
N LEU A 127 9.76 19.57 -19.67
CA LEU A 127 10.68 18.69 -18.91
C LEU A 127 11.34 19.40 -17.74
N LYS A 128 11.76 20.67 -17.95
CA LYS A 128 12.40 21.46 -16.88
C LYS A 128 11.51 21.62 -15.66
N MET A 129 10.20 21.82 -15.85
CA MET A 129 9.23 21.92 -14.75
C MET A 129 9.04 20.58 -14.04
N LYS A 130 8.96 19.47 -14.75
CA LYS A 130 8.86 18.13 -14.18
C LYS A 130 10.07 17.80 -13.30
N VAL A 131 11.28 18.11 -13.81
CA VAL A 131 12.53 17.90 -13.05
C VAL A 131 12.57 18.81 -11.82
N ALA A 132 12.18 20.09 -11.94
CA ALA A 132 12.15 21.00 -10.81
C ALA A 132 11.20 20.51 -9.69
N ILE A 133 9.96 20.09 -10.05
CA ILE A 133 9.01 19.53 -9.08
C ILE A 133 9.58 18.28 -8.42
N MET A 134 10.21 17.39 -9.19
CA MET A 134 10.83 16.18 -8.68
C MET A 134 11.97 16.50 -7.68
N CYS A 135 12.83 17.46 -7.99
CA CYS A 135 13.91 17.89 -7.09
C CYS A 135 13.36 18.52 -5.80
N ILE A 136 12.35 19.39 -5.89
CA ILE A 136 11.70 19.99 -4.72
C ILE A 136 11.07 18.88 -3.86
N ALA A 137 10.38 17.93 -4.47
CA ALA A 137 9.77 16.81 -3.78
C ALA A 137 10.81 15.95 -3.03
N LEU A 138 11.98 15.69 -3.64
CA LEU A 138 13.09 14.99 -2.99
C LEU A 138 13.64 15.77 -1.79
N VAL A 139 13.83 17.07 -1.93
CA VAL A 139 14.30 17.92 -0.83
C VAL A 139 13.30 17.88 0.34
N VAL A 140 12.01 18.01 0.06
CA VAL A 140 10.96 17.92 1.10
C VAL A 140 10.98 16.55 1.78
N GLN A 141 11.09 15.46 1.02
CA GLN A 141 11.18 14.11 1.59
C GLN A 141 12.43 13.96 2.47
N TYR A 142 13.59 14.41 1.99
CA TYR A 142 14.84 14.33 2.75
C TYR A 142 14.78 15.12 4.07
N LEU A 143 14.22 16.32 4.07
CA LEU A 143 14.10 17.16 5.25
C LEU A 143 13.09 16.63 6.29
N LEU A 144 12.05 15.90 5.83
CA LEU A 144 10.97 15.43 6.69
C LEU A 144 11.09 13.96 7.08
N LEU A 145 12.00 13.19 6.46
CA LEU A 145 12.10 11.74 6.65
C LEU A 145 12.38 11.35 8.10
N ASP A 146 13.28 12.07 8.76
CA ASP A 146 13.70 11.78 10.14
C ASP A 146 12.61 12.09 11.18
N TYR A 147 11.62 12.88 10.81
CA TYR A 147 10.51 13.30 11.70
C TYR A 147 9.25 12.43 11.54
N SER A 148 9.25 11.49 10.61
CA SER A 148 8.05 10.73 10.29
C SER A 148 8.17 9.27 10.69
N ILE A 149 7.60 8.91 11.85
CA ILE A 149 7.19 7.52 12.08
C ILE A 149 5.77 7.40 11.54
N LEU A 150 5.64 6.82 10.35
CA LEU A 150 4.36 6.70 9.68
C LEU A 150 4.02 5.26 9.41
N ASN A 151 3.30 4.65 10.34
CA ASN A 151 2.78 3.31 10.17
C ASN A 151 1.25 3.34 10.19
N LEU A 152 0.64 3.65 9.03
CA LEU A 152 -0.82 3.67 8.88
C LEU A 152 -1.45 2.31 9.18
N ALA A 153 -0.76 1.21 8.89
CA ALA A 153 -1.24 -0.14 9.19
C ALA A 153 -1.30 -0.40 10.70
N GLY A 154 -0.35 0.17 11.48
CA GLY A 154 -0.26 0.04 12.93
C GLY A 154 -0.89 1.18 13.72
N PHE A 155 -1.50 2.18 13.08
CA PHE A 155 -2.01 3.42 13.71
C PHE A 155 -0.95 4.26 14.45
N GLU A 156 0.32 4.11 14.10
CA GLU A 156 1.38 4.94 14.62
C GLU A 156 1.51 6.19 13.73
N LEU A 157 0.82 7.24 14.14
CA LEU A 157 0.85 8.55 13.51
C LEU A 157 1.46 9.53 14.51
N SER A 158 2.77 9.70 14.47
CA SER A 158 3.43 10.58 15.44
C SER A 158 3.12 12.05 15.20
N GLU A 159 3.02 12.50 13.94
CA GLU A 159 2.87 13.91 13.64
C GLU A 159 2.06 14.13 12.35
N PHE A 160 0.76 14.44 12.51
CA PHE A 160 -0.17 14.65 11.38
C PHE A 160 0.24 15.77 10.42
N TYR A 161 0.88 16.83 10.92
CA TYR A 161 1.30 17.95 10.08
C TYR A 161 2.47 17.60 9.14
N ILE A 162 3.26 16.56 9.44
CA ILE A 162 4.33 16.07 8.58
C ILE A 162 3.80 15.07 7.54
N PHE A 163 2.75 14.32 7.89
CA PHE A 163 2.18 13.31 7.01
C PHE A 163 1.83 13.84 5.63
N PHE A 164 1.05 14.92 5.56
CA PHE A 164 0.57 15.44 4.27
C PHE A 164 1.68 15.98 3.37
N PRO A 165 2.59 16.86 3.86
CA PRO A 165 3.72 17.29 3.05
C PRO A 165 4.55 16.12 2.51
N LEU A 166 4.81 15.10 3.33
CA LEU A 166 5.58 13.93 2.92
C LEU A 166 4.82 13.08 1.89
N ALA A 167 3.52 12.83 2.12
CA ALA A 167 2.67 12.07 1.20
C ALA A 167 2.55 12.77 -0.17
N PHE A 168 2.27 14.08 -0.18
CA PHE A 168 2.17 14.84 -1.42
C PHE A 168 3.51 14.97 -2.14
N ALA A 169 4.62 15.14 -1.41
CA ALA A 169 5.95 15.13 -2.01
C ALA A 169 6.25 13.75 -2.64
N GLY A 170 5.92 12.64 -1.98
CA GLY A 170 6.06 11.30 -2.54
C GLY A 170 5.25 11.11 -3.81
N ILE A 171 3.97 11.48 -3.79
CA ILE A 171 3.08 11.41 -4.95
C ILE A 171 3.63 12.26 -6.10
N ALA A 172 4.02 13.51 -5.83
CA ALA A 172 4.58 14.41 -6.84
C ALA A 172 5.86 13.86 -7.45
N PHE A 173 6.78 13.33 -6.63
CA PHE A 173 8.01 12.72 -7.10
C PHE A 173 7.75 11.57 -8.06
N TYR A 174 6.96 10.56 -7.65
CA TYR A 174 6.70 9.39 -8.47
C TYR A 174 5.87 9.71 -9.72
N LEU A 175 4.94 10.67 -9.63
CA LEU A 175 4.19 11.14 -10.79
C LEU A 175 5.12 11.77 -11.82
N MET A 176 5.98 12.72 -11.41
CA MET A 176 6.93 13.37 -12.33
C MET A 176 7.93 12.36 -12.89
N LEU A 177 8.44 11.46 -12.07
CA LEU A 177 9.35 10.39 -12.50
C LEU A 177 8.71 9.52 -13.59
N SER A 178 7.46 9.10 -13.39
CA SER A 178 6.73 8.27 -14.37
C SER A 178 6.53 8.99 -15.71
N LEU A 179 6.30 10.31 -15.68
CA LEU A 179 6.15 11.14 -16.88
C LEU A 179 7.47 11.38 -17.62
N ILE A 180 8.60 11.31 -16.91
CA ILE A 180 9.96 11.46 -17.49
C ILE A 180 10.43 10.15 -18.12
N ILE A 181 10.23 9.00 -17.45
CA ILE A 181 10.68 7.68 -17.93
C ILE A 181 9.98 7.28 -19.24
N ARG A 182 8.82 7.86 -19.52
CA ARG A 182 8.02 7.54 -20.72
C ARG A 182 7.60 6.07 -20.74
N LYS A 183 7.48 5.50 -21.97
CA LYS A 183 7.02 4.13 -22.18
C LYS A 183 8.11 3.13 -21.82
N ASN A 184 7.86 2.26 -20.84
CA ASN A 184 8.74 1.18 -20.43
C ASN A 184 7.93 -0.10 -20.24
N PHE A 185 8.26 -1.15 -20.96
CA PHE A 185 7.53 -2.41 -20.95
C PHE A 185 7.41 -3.02 -19.55
N TYR A 186 8.49 -3.02 -18.77
CA TYR A 186 8.49 -3.61 -17.43
C TYR A 186 7.62 -2.81 -16.46
N LEU A 187 7.70 -1.47 -16.51
CA LEU A 187 6.86 -0.62 -15.66
C LEU A 187 5.38 -0.71 -16.03
N GLU A 188 5.06 -0.79 -17.32
CA GLU A 188 3.69 -1.03 -17.77
C GLU A 188 3.18 -2.40 -17.32
N TRP A 189 4.02 -3.43 -17.37
CA TRP A 189 3.66 -4.77 -16.91
C TRP A 189 3.41 -4.77 -15.40
N ILE A 190 4.28 -4.16 -14.60
CA ILE A 190 4.09 -4.00 -13.14
C ILE A 190 2.79 -3.23 -12.87
N GLY A 191 2.53 -2.13 -13.57
CA GLY A 191 1.32 -1.34 -13.41
C GLY A 191 0.04 -2.13 -13.69
N LYS A 192 0.02 -2.89 -14.79
CA LYS A 192 -1.14 -3.74 -15.16
C LYS A 192 -1.40 -4.87 -14.16
N ASN A 193 -0.38 -5.34 -13.45
CA ASN A 193 -0.46 -6.43 -12.48
C ASN A 193 -0.32 -5.94 -11.04
N SER A 194 -0.38 -4.63 -10.80
CA SER A 194 -0.07 -4.01 -9.52
C SER A 194 -0.91 -4.55 -8.37
N LEU A 195 -2.19 -4.83 -8.58
CA LEU A 195 -3.07 -5.39 -7.55
C LEU A 195 -2.60 -6.77 -7.08
N PHE A 196 -2.21 -7.65 -8.00
CA PHE A 196 -1.72 -8.97 -7.67
C PHE A 196 -0.33 -8.91 -7.00
N ILE A 197 0.57 -8.09 -7.56
CA ILE A 197 1.90 -7.85 -6.99
C ILE A 197 1.76 -7.30 -5.57
N PHE A 198 0.90 -6.31 -5.38
CA PHE A 198 0.63 -5.74 -4.07
C PHE A 198 0.10 -6.78 -3.07
N ALA A 199 -0.79 -7.67 -3.51
CA ALA A 199 -1.38 -8.68 -2.64
C ALA A 199 -0.35 -9.73 -2.16
N PHE A 200 0.61 -10.13 -3.00
CA PHE A 200 1.45 -11.29 -2.75
C PHE A 200 2.95 -11.03 -2.60
N HIS A 201 3.43 -9.80 -2.86
CA HIS A 201 4.87 -9.51 -2.71
C HIS A 201 5.40 -9.78 -1.30
N GLY A 202 4.60 -9.52 -0.27
CA GLY A 202 4.99 -9.75 1.12
C GLY A 202 5.21 -11.23 1.44
N GLN A 203 4.35 -12.11 0.95
CA GLN A 203 4.46 -13.56 1.12
C GLN A 203 5.68 -14.11 0.38
N ILE A 204 5.88 -13.68 -0.86
CA ILE A 204 7.03 -14.08 -1.67
C ILE A 204 8.34 -13.56 -1.05
N TYR A 205 8.36 -12.29 -0.60
CA TYR A 205 9.50 -11.72 0.11
C TYR A 205 9.87 -12.54 1.35
N ARG A 206 8.88 -12.88 2.19
CA ARG A 206 9.11 -13.72 3.38
C ARG A 206 9.60 -15.12 3.01
N GLY A 207 9.02 -15.74 1.97
CA GLY A 207 9.46 -17.03 1.47
C GLY A 207 10.92 -17.02 0.99
N ILE A 208 11.33 -15.98 0.26
CA ILE A 208 12.71 -15.80 -0.20
C ILE A 208 13.66 -15.65 1.00
N ILE A 209 13.31 -14.85 2.00
CA ILE A 209 14.12 -14.72 3.22
C ILE A 209 14.29 -16.06 3.92
N ILE A 210 13.23 -16.85 4.03
CA ILE A 210 13.31 -18.18 4.66
C ILE A 210 14.28 -19.07 3.88
N ILE A 211 14.14 -19.15 2.57
CA ILE A 211 15.00 -19.97 1.71
C ILE A 211 16.46 -19.52 1.83
N LEU A 212 16.72 -18.21 1.73
CA LEU A 212 18.07 -17.66 1.86
C LEU A 212 18.66 -17.88 3.25
N SER A 213 17.87 -17.73 4.30
CA SER A 213 18.29 -17.97 5.68
C SER A 213 18.77 -19.40 5.89
N ILE A 214 18.05 -20.39 5.33
CA ILE A 214 18.45 -21.79 5.38
C ILE A 214 19.70 -22.04 4.52
N PHE A 215 19.73 -21.52 3.30
CA PHE A 215 20.81 -21.79 2.36
C PHE A 215 22.15 -21.16 2.78
N LEU A 216 22.10 -19.94 3.32
CA LEU A 216 23.28 -19.20 3.76
C LEU A 216 23.63 -19.43 5.24
N SER A 217 22.79 -20.15 5.98
CA SER A 217 22.92 -20.33 7.46
C SER A 217 23.02 -19.00 8.22
N VAL A 218 22.31 -17.98 7.74
CA VAL A 218 22.26 -16.62 8.29
C VAL A 218 20.87 -16.39 8.91
N SER A 219 20.79 -15.64 9.99
CA SER A 219 19.49 -15.35 10.62
C SER A 219 18.60 -14.48 9.71
N SER A 220 17.29 -14.67 9.80
CA SER A 220 16.33 -13.86 9.02
C SER A 220 16.35 -12.38 9.41
N SER A 221 16.79 -12.03 10.63
CA SER A 221 16.97 -10.65 11.08
C SER A 221 18.15 -9.99 10.36
N GLU A 222 19.30 -10.65 10.33
CA GLU A 222 20.49 -10.14 9.64
C GLU A 222 20.24 -9.87 8.15
N LEU A 223 19.46 -10.76 7.48
CA LEU A 223 19.08 -10.56 6.08
C LEU A 223 18.18 -9.33 5.87
N ARG A 224 17.43 -8.91 6.89
CA ARG A 224 16.55 -7.72 6.81
C ARG A 224 17.25 -6.42 7.15
N GLU A 225 18.24 -6.43 8.03
CA GLU A 225 18.92 -5.23 8.53
C GLU A 225 19.95 -4.69 7.54
N GLY A 226 20.50 -5.54 6.66
CA GLY A 226 21.50 -5.12 5.67
C GLY A 226 20.88 -4.39 4.47
N TYR A 227 21.32 -3.15 4.16
CA TYR A 227 20.86 -2.41 2.97
C TYR A 227 21.06 -3.20 1.67
N PHE A 228 22.22 -3.81 1.50
CA PHE A 228 22.51 -4.58 0.30
C PHE A 228 21.63 -5.82 0.17
N SER A 229 21.46 -6.57 1.25
CA SER A 229 20.58 -7.76 1.29
C SER A 229 19.13 -7.37 1.05
N ALA A 230 18.64 -6.28 1.63
CA ALA A 230 17.28 -5.78 1.42
C ALA A 230 17.02 -5.43 -0.06
N VAL A 231 17.95 -4.74 -0.72
CA VAL A 231 17.85 -4.42 -2.15
C VAL A 231 17.88 -5.70 -3.00
N LEU A 232 18.81 -6.61 -2.72
CA LEU A 232 18.93 -7.88 -3.44
C LEU A 232 17.66 -8.73 -3.32
N ILE A 233 17.13 -8.90 -2.10
CA ILE A 233 15.91 -9.65 -1.84
C ILE A 233 14.72 -8.99 -2.55
N THR A 234 14.63 -7.67 -2.55
CA THR A 234 13.57 -6.95 -3.26
C THR A 234 13.63 -7.22 -4.77
N VAL A 235 14.81 -7.17 -5.35
CA VAL A 235 15.02 -7.49 -6.78
C VAL A 235 14.63 -8.93 -7.08
N ILE A 236 15.09 -9.89 -6.27
CA ILE A 236 14.72 -11.31 -6.42
C ILE A 236 13.21 -11.49 -6.30
N THR A 237 12.57 -10.79 -5.35
CA THR A 237 11.11 -10.82 -5.17
C THR A 237 10.39 -10.36 -6.43
N LEU A 238 10.79 -9.23 -7.02
CA LEU A 238 10.20 -8.70 -8.25
C LEU A 238 10.36 -9.67 -9.43
N PHE A 239 11.53 -10.28 -9.59
CA PHE A 239 11.74 -11.28 -10.62
C PHE A 239 10.90 -12.54 -10.40
N THR A 240 10.79 -13.00 -9.16
CA THR A 240 9.96 -14.17 -8.80
C THR A 240 8.46 -13.88 -9.03
N MET A 241 8.03 -12.62 -8.88
CA MET A 241 6.66 -12.22 -9.19
C MET A 241 6.28 -12.41 -10.66
N ILE A 242 7.24 -12.40 -11.60
CA ILE A 242 6.94 -12.54 -13.03
C ILE A 242 6.26 -13.88 -13.35
N PRO A 243 6.88 -15.04 -13.07
CA PRO A 243 6.26 -16.34 -13.34
C PRO A 243 5.00 -16.56 -12.50
N VAL A 244 4.98 -16.09 -11.25
CA VAL A 244 3.80 -16.24 -10.36
C VAL A 244 2.61 -15.46 -10.91
N THR A 245 2.83 -14.22 -11.35
CA THR A 245 1.80 -13.39 -11.99
C THR A 245 1.32 -13.99 -13.31
N TYR A 246 2.21 -14.58 -14.10
CA TYR A 246 1.83 -15.27 -15.33
C TYR A 246 0.90 -16.45 -15.04
N ILE A 247 1.22 -17.29 -14.06
CA ILE A 247 0.39 -18.42 -13.62
C ILE A 247 -0.96 -17.91 -13.13
N TYR A 248 -0.99 -16.90 -12.29
CA TYR A 248 -2.21 -16.28 -11.80
C TYR A 248 -3.10 -15.79 -12.95
N ASN A 249 -2.57 -15.01 -13.87
CA ASN A 249 -3.33 -14.45 -14.99
C ASN A 249 -3.87 -15.51 -15.93
N LYS A 250 -3.13 -16.61 -16.11
CA LYS A 250 -3.52 -17.69 -17.00
C LYS A 250 -4.60 -18.60 -16.41
N TRP A 251 -4.47 -18.93 -15.11
CA TRP A 251 -5.27 -19.99 -14.50
C TRP A 251 -6.29 -19.48 -13.47
N VAL A 252 -5.96 -18.46 -12.72
CA VAL A 252 -6.76 -18.02 -11.56
C VAL A 252 -7.62 -16.80 -11.88
N ALA A 253 -7.07 -15.80 -12.54
CA ALA A 253 -7.79 -14.57 -12.86
C ALA A 253 -9.08 -14.80 -13.68
N PRO A 254 -9.13 -15.72 -14.67
CA PRO A 254 -10.34 -16.00 -15.42
C PRO A 254 -11.47 -16.59 -14.56
N LEU A 255 -11.12 -17.29 -13.46
CA LEU A 255 -12.09 -17.90 -12.55
C LEU A 255 -12.72 -16.87 -11.59
N ILE A 256 -11.95 -15.82 -11.24
CA ILE A 256 -12.35 -14.82 -10.25
C ILE A 256 -12.95 -13.57 -10.92
N MET A 257 -12.33 -13.15 -12.00
CA MET A 257 -12.77 -11.99 -12.78
C MET A 257 -13.53 -12.52 -14.02
N LYS A 258 -14.85 -12.68 -13.90
CA LYS A 258 -15.68 -12.87 -15.09
C LYS A 258 -15.42 -11.68 -16.02
N LYS A 259 -14.78 -11.93 -17.17
CA LYS A 259 -14.76 -10.95 -18.24
C LYS A 259 -16.20 -10.58 -18.57
N LYS A 260 -16.60 -9.34 -18.29
CA LYS A 260 -17.77 -8.73 -18.88
C LYS A 260 -17.50 -8.47 -20.36
#